data_0e57bc8007fe5acf6cc3930734324eb5
#
_entry.id   0e57bc8007fe5acf6cc3930734324eb5
#
_cell.length_a   1.000
_cell.length_b   1.000
_cell.length_c   1.000
_cell.angle_alpha   90.00
_cell.angle_beta   90.00
_cell.angle_gamma   90.00
#
_symmetry.space_group_name_H-M   'P 1'
#
loop_
_entity.id
_entity.type
_entity.pdbx_description
1 polymer ?
#
loop_
_entity_poly.entity_id
_entity_poly.type
_entity_poly.pdbx_seq_one_letter_code
_entity_poly.pdbx_strand_id
1 'polypeptide(L)'
;MGMGMGGTRIVVGGALLRQGRVLAARRSAPAETAGRWEFPGGKAEPGETPPQALVRELREELGIEARALERIPGAWPVRADLELHIWTAELVAGTPAPLQDHSELRWLSAAELEHVDWLDQDRFALPEVARRLTAAG
;
A
#
# COMPACT_ATOMS: atom_id res chain seq x y z
N MET A 1 -21.62 -24.14 -12.59
CA MET A 1 -21.55 -23.68 -12.30
C MET A 1 -21.04 -22.80 -12.04
N GLY A 2 -20.81 -22.22 -12.04
CA GLY A 2 -20.39 -21.30 -11.78
C GLY A 2 -19.76 -20.90 -11.11
N MET A 3 -19.44 -20.90 -10.78
CA MET A 3 -18.98 -20.50 -10.20
C MET A 3 -18.32 -19.71 -9.97
N GLY A 4 -18.01 -19.62 -9.81
CA GLY A 4 -17.31 -18.95 -9.24
C GLY A 4 -16.98 -17.74 -9.25
N MET A 5 -17.31 -17.47 -9.38
CA MET A 5 -17.12 -16.46 -9.34
C MET A 5 -17.07 -15.70 -8.59
N GLY A 6 -17.17 -15.52 -8.21
CA GLY A 6 -17.46 -14.50 -7.43
C GLY A 6 -16.71 -14.15 -6.24
N GLY A 7 -15.61 -14.55 -6.01
CA GLY A 7 -14.84 -14.12 -4.86
C GLY A 7 -14.45 -12.66 -4.95
N THR A 8 -14.30 -11.99 -3.81
CA THR A 8 -13.77 -10.64 -3.76
C THR A 8 -12.30 -10.65 -4.16
N ARG A 9 -11.94 -9.76 -5.05
CA ARG A 9 -10.55 -9.57 -5.46
C ARG A 9 -9.83 -8.70 -4.44
N ILE A 10 -8.52 -8.84 -4.35
CA ILE A 10 -7.71 -8.15 -3.36
C ILE A 10 -6.79 -7.15 -4.04
N VAL A 11 -6.81 -5.92 -3.53
CA VAL A 11 -5.75 -4.94 -3.76
C VAL A 11 -4.87 -4.98 -2.52
N VAL A 12 -3.58 -5.09 -2.69
CA VAL A 12 -2.65 -5.07 -1.59
C VAL A 12 -1.90 -3.75 -1.58
N GLY A 13 -1.82 -3.11 -0.41
CA GLY A 13 -1.02 -1.92 -0.23
C GLY A 13 0.09 -2.20 0.76
N GLY A 14 1.24 -1.57 0.57
CA GLY A 14 2.39 -1.78 1.40
C GLY A 14 2.68 -0.60 2.32
N ALA A 15 2.65 -0.85 3.63
CA ALA A 15 3.17 0.09 4.59
C ALA A 15 4.65 -0.21 4.75
N LEU A 16 5.47 0.39 3.89
CA LEU A 16 6.91 0.21 3.89
C LEU A 16 7.48 1.03 5.04
N LEU A 17 8.01 0.35 6.05
CA LEU A 17 8.47 0.98 7.28
C LEU A 17 9.99 1.06 7.30
N ARG A 18 10.51 2.24 7.67
CA ARG A 18 11.96 2.44 7.78
C ARG A 18 12.23 3.59 8.74
N GLN A 19 13.03 3.33 9.75
CA GLN A 19 13.51 4.37 10.67
C GLN A 19 12.39 5.23 11.25
N GLY A 20 11.30 4.57 11.68
CA GLY A 20 10.17 5.27 12.30
C GLY A 20 9.28 6.04 11.34
N ARG A 21 9.38 5.76 10.05
CA ARG A 21 8.56 6.40 9.02
C ARG A 21 7.95 5.38 8.08
N VAL A 22 6.87 5.77 7.44
CA VAL A 22 6.19 4.97 6.41
C VAL A 22 6.24 5.72 5.09
N LEU A 23 6.37 4.97 3.99
CA LEU A 23 6.40 5.56 2.65
C LEU A 23 4.99 5.77 2.12
N ALA A 24 4.69 7.00 1.72
CA ALA A 24 3.46 7.35 1.05
C ALA A 24 3.76 7.74 -0.39
N ALA A 25 2.91 7.35 -1.32
CA ALA A 25 3.08 7.61 -2.74
C ALA A 25 1.92 8.45 -3.26
N ARG A 26 2.23 9.52 -3.99
CA ARG A 26 1.24 10.41 -4.57
C ARG A 26 0.88 9.92 -5.97
N ARG A 27 -0.40 9.73 -6.20
CA ARG A 27 -0.88 9.27 -7.51
C ARG A 27 -0.84 10.38 -8.54
N SER A 28 -0.47 10.04 -9.78
CA SER A 28 -0.53 10.96 -10.91
C SER A 28 -1.65 10.60 -11.88
N ALA A 29 -2.25 9.40 -11.75
CA ALA A 29 -3.31 8.91 -12.60
C ALA A 29 -4.10 7.82 -11.87
N PRO A 30 -5.35 7.56 -12.22
CA PRO A 30 -6.17 8.32 -13.16
C PRO A 30 -6.58 9.68 -12.60
N ALA A 31 -7.22 10.51 -13.41
CA ALA A 31 -7.56 11.88 -13.02
C ALA A 31 -8.36 11.96 -11.72
N GLU A 32 -9.24 10.97 -11.48
CA GLU A 32 -10.10 10.96 -10.30
C GLU A 32 -9.34 10.87 -8.99
N THR A 33 -8.15 10.26 -9.00
CA THR A 33 -7.34 10.07 -7.80
C THR A 33 -6.01 10.83 -7.85
N ALA A 34 -5.72 11.51 -8.96
CA ALA A 34 -4.45 12.24 -9.11
C ALA A 34 -4.31 13.29 -8.01
N GLY A 35 -3.12 13.35 -7.43
CA GLY A 35 -2.84 14.28 -6.33
C GLY A 35 -3.13 13.71 -4.96
N ARG A 36 -3.79 12.56 -4.87
CA ARG A 36 -4.04 11.90 -3.60
C ARG A 36 -2.96 10.87 -3.32
N TRP A 37 -2.84 10.48 -2.06
CA TRP A 37 -1.74 9.65 -1.59
C TRP A 37 -2.25 8.28 -1.17
N GLU A 38 -1.38 7.28 -1.25
CA GLU A 38 -1.73 5.91 -0.93
C GLU A 38 -0.52 5.13 -0.42
N PHE A 39 -0.80 3.97 0.17
CA PHE A 39 0.23 2.96 0.35
C PHE A 39 0.43 2.30 -1.01
N PRO A 40 1.66 2.30 -1.55
CA PRO A 40 1.88 1.73 -2.88
C PRO A 40 1.57 0.25 -2.93
N GLY A 41 1.09 -0.22 -4.05
CA GLY A 41 0.70 -1.62 -4.24
C GLY A 41 -0.20 -1.75 -5.44
N GLY A 42 -0.95 -2.84 -5.50
CA GLY A 42 -1.86 -3.07 -6.61
C GLY A 42 -2.63 -4.37 -6.47
N LYS A 43 -3.30 -4.76 -7.53
CA LYS A 43 -4.17 -5.93 -7.52
C LYS A 43 -3.34 -7.22 -7.52
N ALA A 44 -3.75 -8.17 -6.68
CA ALA A 44 -3.20 -9.52 -6.73
C ALA A 44 -3.67 -10.19 -8.02
N GLU A 45 -2.75 -10.85 -8.70
CA GLU A 45 -3.06 -11.57 -9.93
C GLU A 45 -3.50 -13.00 -9.59
N PRO A 46 -4.22 -13.68 -10.52
CA PRO A 46 -4.60 -15.06 -10.29
C PRO A 46 -3.39 -15.92 -9.92
N GLY A 47 -3.50 -16.68 -8.84
CA GLY A 47 -2.42 -17.52 -8.36
C GLY A 47 -1.40 -16.86 -7.48
N GLU A 48 -1.45 -15.53 -7.35
CA GLU A 48 -0.56 -14.82 -6.42
C GLU A 48 -1.16 -14.74 -5.03
N THR A 49 -0.33 -14.95 -4.02
CA THR A 49 -0.72 -14.58 -2.65
C THR A 49 -0.60 -13.06 -2.49
N PRO A 50 -1.30 -12.46 -1.53
CA PRO A 50 -1.14 -11.02 -1.28
C PRO A 50 0.31 -10.58 -1.04
N PRO A 51 1.12 -11.29 -0.23
CA PRO A 51 2.54 -10.91 -0.08
C PRO A 51 3.31 -10.96 -1.40
N GLN A 52 3.05 -11.96 -2.25
CA GLN A 52 3.71 -12.05 -3.55
C GLN A 52 3.33 -10.88 -4.45
N ALA A 53 2.04 -10.53 -4.45
CA ALA A 53 1.57 -9.40 -5.22
C ALA A 53 2.23 -8.10 -4.76
N LEU A 54 2.35 -7.92 -3.45
CA LEU A 54 2.97 -6.72 -2.89
C LEU A 54 4.42 -6.59 -3.34
N VAL A 55 5.20 -7.65 -3.23
CA VAL A 55 6.61 -7.63 -3.62
C VAL A 55 6.74 -7.25 -5.09
N ARG A 56 5.92 -7.85 -5.95
CA ARG A 56 5.92 -7.55 -7.38
C ARG A 56 5.54 -6.10 -7.66
N GLU A 57 4.46 -5.63 -7.02
CA GLU A 57 3.98 -4.26 -7.24
C GLU A 57 5.01 -3.22 -6.77
N LEU A 58 5.66 -3.45 -5.63
CA LEU A 58 6.68 -2.51 -5.15
C LEU A 58 7.89 -2.47 -6.08
N ARG A 59 8.22 -3.60 -6.71
CA ARG A 59 9.27 -3.61 -7.72
C ARG A 59 8.86 -2.77 -8.94
N GLU A 60 7.63 -2.95 -9.41
CA GLU A 60 7.14 -2.22 -10.59
C GLU A 60 6.95 -0.74 -10.33
N GLU A 61 6.38 -0.40 -9.17
CA GLU A 61 5.99 0.97 -8.87
C GLU A 61 7.08 1.82 -8.25
N LEU A 62 8.02 1.21 -7.54
CA LEU A 62 9.06 1.94 -6.82
C LEU A 62 10.48 1.54 -7.22
N GLY A 63 10.63 0.46 -7.98
CA GLY A 63 11.95 0.00 -8.38
C GLY A 63 12.77 -0.61 -7.25
N ILE A 64 12.12 -1.20 -6.25
CA ILE A 64 12.80 -1.74 -5.08
C ILE A 64 12.54 -3.24 -4.92
N GLU A 65 13.39 -3.88 -4.12
CA GLU A 65 13.11 -5.19 -3.58
C GLU A 65 12.65 -5.01 -2.14
N ALA A 66 11.51 -5.58 -1.83
CA ALA A 66 10.91 -5.47 -0.50
C ALA A 66 10.50 -6.84 -0.02
N ARG A 67 10.32 -6.96 1.29
CA ARG A 67 9.79 -8.16 1.93
C ARG A 67 8.52 -7.80 2.66
N ALA A 68 7.45 -8.55 2.40
CA ALA A 68 6.20 -8.39 3.14
C ALA A 68 6.38 -9.04 4.53
N LEU A 69 5.92 -8.36 5.57
CA LEU A 69 6.11 -8.80 6.95
C LEU A 69 4.81 -9.33 7.55
N GLU A 70 3.87 -8.42 7.88
CA GLU A 70 2.62 -8.83 8.53
C GLU A 70 1.45 -8.08 7.93
N ARG A 71 0.30 -8.76 7.88
CA ARG A 71 -0.93 -8.10 7.48
C ARG A 71 -1.46 -7.26 8.64
N ILE A 72 -1.80 -6.01 8.34
CA ILE A 72 -2.54 -5.17 9.27
C ILE A 72 -3.97 -5.70 9.32
N PRO A 73 -4.55 -5.95 10.51
CA PRO A 73 -5.92 -6.44 10.59
C PRO A 73 -6.89 -5.48 9.90
N GLY A 74 -7.77 -6.05 9.09
CA GLY A 74 -8.79 -5.31 8.37
C GLY A 74 -8.81 -5.62 6.90
N ALA A 75 -9.95 -5.37 6.28
CA ALA A 75 -10.16 -5.47 4.86
C ALA A 75 -11.15 -4.37 4.50
N TRP A 76 -10.74 -3.46 3.64
CA TRP A 76 -11.54 -2.26 3.41
C TRP A 76 -12.07 -2.22 1.98
N PRO A 77 -13.39 -2.02 1.80
CA PRO A 77 -13.96 -2.03 0.45
C PRO A 77 -13.39 -0.90 -0.39
N VAL A 78 -12.96 -1.23 -1.60
CA VAL A 78 -12.64 -0.24 -2.64
C VAL A 78 -13.87 -0.07 -3.53
N ARG A 79 -14.51 -1.18 -3.86
CA ARG A 79 -15.81 -1.24 -4.55
C ARG A 79 -16.37 -2.65 -4.34
N ALA A 80 -17.52 -2.94 -4.93
CA ALA A 80 -18.32 -4.13 -4.61
C ALA A 80 -17.53 -5.46 -4.66
N ASP A 81 -16.59 -5.58 -5.56
CA ASP A 81 -15.85 -6.83 -5.75
C ASP A 81 -14.34 -6.68 -5.49
N LEU A 82 -13.95 -5.64 -4.76
CA LEU A 82 -12.53 -5.32 -4.58
C LEU A 82 -12.31 -4.77 -3.18
N GLU A 83 -11.42 -5.39 -2.43
CA GLU A 83 -11.09 -4.91 -1.08
C GLU A 83 -9.60 -4.71 -0.90
N LEU A 84 -9.24 -3.75 -0.06
CA LEU A 84 -7.86 -3.39 0.24
C LEU A 84 -7.38 -4.12 1.48
N HIS A 85 -6.23 -4.77 1.35
CA HIS A 85 -5.48 -5.34 2.48
C HIS A 85 -4.15 -4.61 2.57
N ILE A 86 -3.78 -4.18 3.77
CA ILE A 86 -2.51 -3.50 3.99
C ILE A 86 -1.55 -4.46 4.71
N TRP A 87 -0.36 -4.54 4.20
CA TRP A 87 0.73 -5.34 4.78
C TRP A 87 1.88 -4.42 5.14
N THR A 88 2.50 -4.63 6.28
CA THR A 88 3.78 -4.00 6.56
C THR A 88 4.85 -4.66 5.70
N ALA A 89 5.85 -3.89 5.36
CA ALA A 89 6.94 -4.37 4.51
C ALA A 89 8.24 -3.68 4.89
N GLU A 90 9.36 -4.30 4.53
CA GLU A 90 10.66 -3.70 4.74
C GLU A 90 11.41 -3.62 3.41
N LEU A 91 12.24 -2.60 3.29
CA LEU A 91 13.09 -2.39 2.13
C LEU A 91 14.30 -3.32 2.23
N VAL A 92 14.50 -4.17 1.22
CA VAL A 92 15.64 -5.08 1.18
C VAL A 92 16.75 -4.51 0.32
N ALA A 93 16.43 -3.92 -0.82
CA ALA A 93 17.43 -3.36 -1.74
C ALA A 93 16.80 -2.31 -2.63
N GLY A 94 17.62 -1.38 -3.10
CA GLY A 94 17.20 -0.33 -4.02
C GLY A 94 16.80 0.95 -3.32
N THR A 95 16.60 1.99 -4.10
CA THR A 95 16.14 3.29 -3.62
C THR A 95 14.78 3.56 -4.22
N PRO A 96 13.73 3.74 -3.39
CA PRO A 96 12.39 4.00 -3.93
C PRO A 96 12.37 5.23 -4.83
N ALA A 97 11.69 5.11 -5.97
CA ALA A 97 11.47 6.21 -6.90
C ALA A 97 10.02 6.16 -7.36
N PRO A 98 9.39 7.32 -7.65
CA PRO A 98 8.00 7.34 -8.10
C PRO A 98 7.94 6.93 -9.57
N LEU A 99 7.62 5.66 -9.80
CA LEU A 99 7.44 5.10 -11.13
C LEU A 99 5.94 4.91 -11.36
N GLN A 100 5.55 4.50 -12.55
CA GLN A 100 4.17 4.13 -12.91
C GLN A 100 3.09 4.88 -12.10
N ASP A 101 2.41 5.80 -12.73
CA ASP A 101 1.24 6.49 -12.16
C ASP A 101 1.48 7.17 -10.81
N HIS A 102 2.73 7.39 -10.43
CA HIS A 102 3.10 8.12 -9.22
C HIS A 102 3.99 9.30 -9.55
N SER A 103 3.82 10.41 -8.84
CA SER A 103 4.55 11.65 -9.10
C SER A 103 5.49 12.03 -7.98
N GLU A 104 5.29 11.48 -6.77
CA GLU A 104 6.04 11.92 -5.59
C GLU A 104 6.00 10.83 -4.52
N LEU A 105 7.05 10.74 -3.73
CA LEU A 105 7.11 9.88 -2.54
C LEU A 105 7.46 10.73 -1.33
N ARG A 106 6.92 10.37 -0.18
CA ARG A 106 7.27 11.01 1.09
C ARG A 106 7.37 9.96 2.19
N TRP A 107 8.40 10.07 3.01
CA TRP A 107 8.51 9.29 4.23
C TRP A 107 7.86 10.09 5.35
N LEU A 108 6.86 9.51 6.03
CA LEU A 108 6.06 10.20 7.03
C LEU A 108 6.22 9.53 8.38
N SER A 109 6.51 10.32 9.41
CA SER A 109 6.44 9.84 10.79
C SER A 109 4.97 9.75 11.22
N ALA A 110 4.72 9.15 12.39
CA ALA A 110 3.36 9.06 12.91
C ALA A 110 2.70 10.45 13.00
N ALA A 111 3.45 11.46 13.45
CA ALA A 111 2.92 12.81 13.58
C ALA A 111 2.63 13.48 12.23
N GLU A 112 3.23 12.98 11.16
CA GLU A 112 3.09 13.56 9.83
C GLU A 112 2.04 12.89 8.95
N LEU A 113 1.43 11.80 9.42
CA LEU A 113 0.52 11.02 8.57
C LEU A 113 -0.61 11.86 7.98
N GLU A 114 -1.13 12.83 8.72
CA GLU A 114 -2.21 13.68 8.22
C GLU A 114 -1.73 14.86 7.38
N HIS A 115 -0.43 14.93 7.07
CA HIS A 115 0.10 16.00 6.22
C HIS A 115 -0.22 15.79 4.74
N VAL A 116 -0.69 14.62 4.37
CA VAL A 116 -1.03 14.30 2.99
C VAL A 116 -2.49 13.86 2.88
N ASP A 117 -3.07 14.03 1.69
CA ASP A 117 -4.46 13.68 1.43
C ASP A 117 -4.56 12.23 0.96
N TRP A 118 -4.72 11.32 1.90
CA TRP A 118 -4.80 9.90 1.60
C TRP A 118 -6.09 9.54 0.85
N LEU A 119 -6.03 8.52 0.01
CA LEU A 119 -7.23 7.89 -0.52
C LEU A 119 -8.10 7.40 0.65
N ASP A 120 -9.42 7.46 0.46
CA ASP A 120 -10.36 7.18 1.54
C ASP A 120 -10.14 5.79 2.15
N GLN A 121 -9.99 4.76 1.32
CA GLN A 121 -9.81 3.40 1.84
C GLN A 121 -8.49 3.21 2.57
N ASP A 122 -7.45 3.94 2.18
CA ASP A 122 -6.14 3.83 2.84
C ASP A 122 -6.17 4.44 4.23
N ARG A 123 -7.03 5.44 4.46
CA ARG A 123 -7.14 6.09 5.77
C ARG A 123 -7.50 5.13 6.89
N PHE A 124 -8.25 4.08 6.58
CA PHE A 124 -8.66 3.13 7.62
C PHE A 124 -7.48 2.44 8.28
N ALA A 125 -6.35 2.33 7.60
CA ALA A 125 -5.16 1.70 8.15
C ALA A 125 -4.29 2.65 8.98
N LEU A 126 -4.52 3.97 8.92
CA LEU A 126 -3.62 4.94 9.53
C LEU A 126 -3.47 4.79 11.05
N PRO A 127 -4.53 4.53 11.83
CA PRO A 127 -4.35 4.35 13.27
C PRO A 127 -3.39 3.21 13.61
N GLU A 128 -3.51 2.09 12.90
CA GLU A 128 -2.63 0.95 13.17
C GLU A 128 -1.21 1.22 12.68
N VAL A 129 -1.06 1.88 11.53
CA VAL A 129 0.26 2.26 11.03
C VAL A 129 0.93 3.22 12.03
N ALA A 130 0.19 4.20 12.53
CA ALA A 130 0.72 5.14 13.52
C ALA A 130 1.21 4.41 14.76
N ARG A 131 0.43 3.45 15.25
CA ARG A 131 0.79 2.67 16.42
C ARG A 131 2.09 1.90 16.20
N ARG A 132 2.25 1.30 15.03
CA ARG A 132 3.46 0.54 14.70
C ARG A 132 4.67 1.44 14.57
N LEU A 133 4.49 2.64 14.00
CA LEU A 133 5.59 3.60 13.87
C LEU A 133 6.10 4.04 15.24
N THR A 134 5.20 4.28 16.20
CA THR A 134 5.60 4.70 17.54
C THR A 134 6.15 3.54 18.37
N ALA A 135 5.61 2.33 18.20
CA ALA A 135 6.08 1.15 18.91
C ALA A 135 7.50 0.74 18.49
N ALA A 136 7.85 0.99 17.22
CA ALA A 136 9.16 0.62 16.68
C ALA A 136 10.25 1.61 17.08
N GLY A 137 9.84 2.80 17.51
CA GLY A 137 10.77 3.82 17.94
C GLY A 137 11.10 3.66 19.39
#